data_fc4429940358e52f55ffbf3db62acdce
#
_entry.id   fc4429940358e52f55ffbf3db62acdce
#
_cell.length_a   1.000
_cell.length_b   1.000
_cell.length_c   1.000
_cell.angle_alpha   90.00
_cell.angle_beta   90.00
_cell.angle_gamma   90.00
#
_symmetry.space_group_name_H-M   'P 1'
#
loop_
_entity.id
_entity.type
_entity.pdbx_description
1 polymer ?
#
loop_
_entity_poly.entity_id
_entity_poly.type
_entity_poly.pdbx_seq_one_letter_code
_entity_poly.pdbx_strand_id
1 'polypeptide(L)'
;MENENSRIPRVEQSSEKNYEFCPSSENKELFAHLFAPWRSEYFGSKPSGCVFCAIANEPSKDDENFVLFRAKHCYGVMNRYPYTLGEFMIIPFKHSDNIESLESEIWLEISSLAQKSVAVLKNTLGVKGV
;
A
#
# COMPACT_ATOMS: atom_id res chain seq x y z
N MET A 1 2.56 -24.73 42.89
CA MET A 1 1.64 -24.12 41.89
C MET A 1 2.46 -23.92 40.63
N GLU A 2 2.27 -24.86 39.74
CA GLU A 2 3.09 -24.99 38.53
C GLU A 2 2.59 -24.06 37.45
N ASN A 3 3.53 -23.34 36.87
CA ASN A 3 3.33 -22.35 35.80
C ASN A 3 3.25 -23.11 34.47
N GLU A 4 2.04 -23.32 33.94
CA GLU A 4 1.86 -23.90 32.62
C GLU A 4 2.27 -22.91 31.53
N ASN A 5 3.49 -23.11 31.10
CA ASN A 5 4.13 -22.45 29.99
C ASN A 5 3.40 -22.83 28.68
N SER A 6 2.59 -21.93 28.14
CA SER A 6 1.92 -22.11 26.87
C SER A 6 2.96 -22.16 25.76
N ARG A 7 3.34 -23.38 25.37
CA ARG A 7 4.20 -23.62 24.21
C ARG A 7 3.45 -23.26 22.94
N ILE A 8 3.88 -22.21 22.28
CA ILE A 8 3.50 -21.92 20.90
C ILE A 8 3.92 -23.15 20.06
N PRO A 9 3.01 -23.79 19.30
CA PRO A 9 3.39 -24.91 18.48
C PRO A 9 4.44 -24.47 17.46
N ARG A 10 5.55 -25.20 17.44
CA ARG A 10 6.61 -25.02 16.45
C ARG A 10 6.02 -25.35 15.09
N VAL A 11 5.91 -24.37 14.19
CA VAL A 11 5.58 -24.59 12.79
C VAL A 11 6.65 -25.50 12.22
N GLU A 12 6.26 -26.72 11.81
CA GLU A 12 7.15 -27.62 11.11
C GLU A 12 7.65 -26.92 9.85
N GLN A 13 8.96 -26.82 9.74
CA GLN A 13 9.63 -26.34 8.53
C GLN A 13 9.33 -27.34 7.41
N SER A 14 8.27 -27.07 6.67
CA SER A 14 8.07 -27.73 5.39
C SER A 14 9.22 -27.33 4.48
N SER A 15 9.91 -28.37 4.00
CA SER A 15 11.02 -28.36 3.05
C SER A 15 11.08 -27.09 2.19
N GLU A 16 12.22 -26.42 2.23
CA GLU A 16 12.62 -25.32 1.35
C GLU A 16 12.32 -25.69 -0.11
N LYS A 17 11.14 -25.32 -0.59
CA LYS A 17 10.96 -25.12 -2.01
C LYS A 17 11.62 -23.80 -2.32
N ASN A 18 12.85 -23.86 -2.80
CA ASN A 18 13.50 -22.76 -3.47
C ASN A 18 12.55 -22.30 -4.58
N TYR A 19 11.79 -21.25 -4.30
CA TYR A 19 11.14 -20.49 -5.34
C TYR A 19 12.26 -19.70 -6.04
N GLU A 20 12.97 -20.38 -6.95
CA GLU A 20 13.71 -19.66 -7.95
C GLU A 20 12.68 -18.89 -8.79
N PHE A 21 12.44 -17.64 -8.40
CA PHE A 21 11.75 -16.68 -9.25
C PHE A 21 12.72 -16.34 -10.39
N CYS A 22 12.91 -17.30 -11.28
CA CYS A 22 13.57 -17.06 -12.54
C CYS A 22 12.47 -16.68 -13.53
N PRO A 23 12.35 -15.41 -13.94
CA PRO A 23 11.39 -15.06 -14.97
C PRO A 23 11.73 -15.84 -16.22
N SER A 24 10.81 -16.68 -16.69
CA SER A 24 10.92 -17.31 -18.01
C SER A 24 11.12 -16.22 -19.05
N SER A 25 11.70 -16.57 -20.21
CA SER A 25 11.91 -15.61 -21.29
C SER A 25 10.64 -14.86 -21.70
N GLU A 26 9.47 -15.46 -21.54
CA GLU A 26 8.15 -14.86 -21.76
C GLU A 26 7.80 -13.79 -20.71
N ASN A 27 8.29 -13.91 -19.47
CA ASN A 27 8.05 -12.91 -18.44
C ASN A 27 8.97 -11.68 -18.56
N LYS A 28 10.07 -11.76 -19.31
CA LYS A 28 10.94 -10.59 -19.53
C LYS A 28 10.25 -9.48 -20.31
N GLU A 29 9.38 -9.82 -21.26
CA GLU A 29 8.61 -8.84 -22.00
C GLU A 29 7.56 -8.18 -21.11
N LEU A 30 6.93 -8.91 -20.21
CA LEU A 30 5.94 -8.37 -19.27
C LEU A 30 6.57 -7.32 -18.33
N PHE A 31 7.79 -7.56 -17.84
CA PHE A 31 8.50 -6.59 -16.99
C PHE A 31 9.06 -5.41 -17.76
N ALA A 32 9.32 -5.55 -19.06
CA ALA A 32 9.75 -4.44 -19.91
C ALA A 32 8.64 -3.36 -20.07
N HIS A 33 7.37 -3.70 -19.85
CA HIS A 33 6.24 -2.79 -19.91
C HIS A 33 5.95 -2.03 -18.62
N LEU A 34 6.66 -2.33 -17.51
CA LEU A 34 6.57 -1.59 -16.25
C LEU A 34 7.41 -0.29 -16.26
N PHE A 35 7.87 0.14 -17.42
CA PHE A 35 8.57 1.41 -17.55
C PHE A 35 7.59 2.57 -17.45
N ALA A 36 7.77 3.41 -16.43
CA ALA A 36 6.92 4.54 -16.10
C ALA A 36 7.70 5.87 -16.25
N PRO A 37 7.93 6.36 -17.48
CA PRO A 37 8.77 7.53 -17.73
C PRO A 37 8.23 8.82 -17.10
N TRP A 38 6.91 8.92 -16.88
CA TRP A 38 6.26 10.04 -16.17
C TRP A 38 6.73 10.20 -14.72
N ARG A 39 7.30 9.17 -14.12
CA ARG A 39 7.87 9.25 -12.76
C ARG A 39 9.15 10.08 -12.70
N SER A 40 9.77 10.42 -13.82
CA SER A 40 10.93 11.30 -13.84
C SER A 40 10.62 12.68 -13.25
N GLU A 41 9.40 13.17 -13.41
CA GLU A 41 8.93 14.42 -12.81
C GLU A 41 8.91 14.37 -11.27
N TYR A 42 8.56 13.20 -10.71
CA TYR A 42 8.58 12.97 -9.27
C TYR A 42 9.98 13.16 -8.67
N PHE A 43 11.02 12.71 -9.37
CA PHE A 43 12.40 12.85 -8.90
C PHE A 43 12.96 14.26 -9.08
N GLY A 44 12.39 15.04 -9.97
CA GLY A 44 12.78 16.43 -10.25
C GLY A 44 12.25 17.45 -9.21
N SER A 45 11.13 17.17 -8.56
CA SER A 45 10.49 18.03 -7.58
C SER A 45 10.73 17.50 -6.18
N LYS A 46 11.54 18.20 -5.38
CA LYS A 46 11.69 17.89 -3.95
C LYS A 46 10.88 18.91 -3.14
N PRO A 47 9.64 18.59 -2.73
CA PRO A 47 8.90 19.46 -1.84
C PRO A 47 9.61 19.56 -0.49
N SER A 48 9.60 20.72 0.13
CA SER A 48 10.05 20.88 1.50
C SER A 48 9.03 20.24 2.45
N GLY A 49 9.43 19.17 3.15
CA GLY A 49 8.59 18.46 4.11
C GLY A 49 7.85 17.24 3.52
N CYS A 50 6.97 16.68 4.34
CA CYS A 50 6.20 15.49 3.97
C CYS A 50 4.97 15.86 3.14
N VAL A 51 4.91 15.39 1.89
CA VAL A 51 3.78 15.63 0.99
C VAL A 51 2.48 15.07 1.55
N PHE A 52 2.51 13.92 2.21
CA PHE A 52 1.33 13.30 2.78
C PHE A 52 0.77 14.08 3.98
N CYS A 53 1.64 14.67 4.81
CA CYS A 53 1.20 15.57 5.87
C CYS A 53 0.54 16.83 5.31
N ALA A 54 1.08 17.38 4.22
CA ALA A 54 0.48 18.54 3.57
C ALA A 54 -0.93 18.22 3.06
N ILE A 55 -1.13 17.09 2.37
CA ILE A 55 -2.45 16.62 1.90
C ILE A 55 -3.39 16.38 3.09
N ALA A 56 -2.92 15.75 4.15
CA ALA A 56 -3.72 15.47 5.34
C ALA A 56 -4.29 16.74 5.97
N ASN A 57 -3.52 17.82 5.99
CA ASN A 57 -3.86 19.09 6.63
C ASN A 57 -4.69 20.07 5.77
N GLU A 58 -4.87 19.78 4.48
CA GLU A 58 -5.60 20.66 3.55
C GLU A 58 -6.83 19.95 2.91
N PRO A 59 -7.91 19.65 3.66
CA PRO A 59 -9.09 18.98 3.11
C PRO A 59 -9.80 19.74 1.99
N SER A 60 -9.63 21.07 1.94
CA SER A 60 -10.21 21.90 0.87
C SER A 60 -9.61 21.64 -0.51
N LYS A 61 -8.46 20.97 -0.57
CA LYS A 61 -7.77 20.61 -1.81
C LYS A 61 -7.84 19.11 -2.13
N ASP A 62 -8.80 18.41 -1.58
CA ASP A 62 -8.93 16.97 -1.79
C ASP A 62 -9.05 16.59 -3.27
N ASP A 63 -9.84 17.32 -4.04
CA ASP A 63 -9.98 17.10 -5.48
C ASP A 63 -8.67 17.33 -6.24
N GLU A 64 -7.94 18.40 -5.94
CA GLU A 64 -6.65 18.72 -6.55
C GLU A 64 -5.57 17.70 -6.20
N ASN A 65 -5.64 17.14 -4.99
CA ASN A 65 -4.71 16.15 -4.48
C ASN A 65 -5.13 14.71 -4.79
N PHE A 66 -6.26 14.50 -5.47
CA PHE A 66 -6.81 13.18 -5.80
C PHE A 66 -7.09 12.32 -4.56
N VAL A 67 -7.59 12.92 -3.49
CA VAL A 67 -8.03 12.20 -2.29
C VAL A 67 -9.35 11.51 -2.60
N LEU A 68 -9.41 10.20 -2.38
CA LEU A 68 -10.58 9.37 -2.66
C LEU A 68 -11.56 9.34 -1.50
N PHE A 69 -11.03 9.31 -0.29
CA PHE A 69 -11.81 9.28 0.94
C PHE A 69 -10.97 9.71 2.14
N ARG A 70 -11.68 10.16 3.19
CA ARG A 70 -11.12 10.37 4.53
C ARG A 70 -11.87 9.50 5.52
N ALA A 71 -11.13 8.71 6.31
CA ALA A 71 -11.65 7.87 7.38
C ALA A 71 -11.29 8.48 8.76
N LYS A 72 -11.43 7.73 9.83
CA LYS A 72 -11.15 8.23 11.19
C LYS A 72 -9.66 8.46 11.43
N HIS A 73 -8.82 7.52 11.00
CA HIS A 73 -7.38 7.52 11.28
C HIS A 73 -6.50 7.60 10.03
N CYS A 74 -7.10 7.47 8.85
CA CYS A 74 -6.37 7.45 7.59
C CYS A 74 -7.19 8.04 6.44
N TYR A 75 -6.57 8.23 5.30
CA TYR A 75 -7.22 8.68 4.07
C TYR A 75 -6.67 7.90 2.86
N GLY A 76 -7.46 7.80 1.82
CA GLY A 76 -7.07 7.21 0.55
C GLY A 76 -6.72 8.28 -0.47
N VAL A 77 -5.62 8.15 -1.16
CA VAL A 77 -5.15 9.10 -2.18
C VAL A 77 -4.61 8.35 -3.41
N MET A 78 -5.01 8.78 -4.60
CA MET A 78 -4.47 8.23 -5.84
C MET A 78 -2.98 8.54 -5.96
N ASN A 79 -2.21 7.58 -6.49
CA ASN A 79 -0.85 7.88 -6.86
C ASN A 79 -0.84 8.80 -8.09
N ARG A 80 -0.28 10.00 -7.95
CA ARG A 80 -0.15 10.97 -9.07
C ARG A 80 0.74 10.43 -10.19
N TYR A 81 1.68 9.55 -9.85
CA TYR A 81 2.64 8.95 -10.78
C TYR A 81 2.53 7.41 -10.71
N PRO A 82 1.38 6.84 -11.11
CA PRO A 82 1.10 5.43 -10.90
C PRO A 82 1.97 4.54 -11.80
N TYR A 83 2.27 3.33 -11.32
CA TYR A 83 2.83 2.28 -12.17
C TYR A 83 1.73 1.53 -12.93
N THR A 84 0.58 1.38 -12.30
CA THR A 84 -0.55 0.64 -12.84
C THR A 84 -1.85 1.42 -12.68
N LEU A 85 -2.84 1.10 -13.53
CA LEU A 85 -4.16 1.70 -13.46
C LEU A 85 -4.83 1.39 -12.10
N GLY A 86 -5.38 2.42 -11.46
CA GLY A 86 -6.08 2.28 -10.19
C GLY A 86 -5.17 2.22 -8.95
N GLU A 87 -3.87 2.47 -9.11
CA GLU A 87 -2.94 2.52 -7.98
C GLU A 87 -3.26 3.69 -7.06
N PHE A 88 -3.54 3.39 -5.80
CA PHE A 88 -3.73 4.39 -4.75
C PHE A 88 -3.11 3.91 -3.43
N MET A 89 -3.01 4.82 -2.50
CA MET A 89 -2.39 4.60 -1.20
C MET A 89 -3.39 4.88 -0.08
N ILE A 90 -3.31 4.12 1.01
CA ILE A 90 -4.04 4.39 2.25
C ILE A 90 -3.01 4.89 3.26
N ILE A 91 -3.11 6.15 3.62
CA ILE A 91 -2.10 6.88 4.40
C ILE A 91 -2.68 7.23 5.77
N PRO A 92 -2.01 6.90 6.89
CA PRO A 92 -2.45 7.35 8.21
C PRO A 92 -2.27 8.87 8.36
N PHE A 93 -3.18 9.53 9.09
CA PHE A 93 -3.02 10.95 9.44
C PHE A 93 -1.81 11.17 10.35
N LYS A 94 -1.51 10.19 11.21
CA LYS A 94 -0.33 10.22 12.07
C LYS A 94 0.92 9.99 11.23
N HIS A 95 1.81 10.99 11.19
CA HIS A 95 3.10 10.83 10.54
C HIS A 95 3.94 9.75 11.24
N SER A 96 4.39 8.78 10.49
CA SER A 96 5.28 7.72 10.98
C SER A 96 6.09 7.16 9.81
N ASP A 97 7.34 6.88 10.08
CA ASP A 97 8.27 6.17 9.20
C ASP A 97 8.38 4.66 9.55
N ASN A 98 7.66 4.26 10.61
CA ASN A 98 7.76 2.92 11.16
C ASN A 98 6.36 2.34 11.45
N ILE A 99 6.04 1.25 10.77
CA ILE A 99 4.77 0.53 10.93
C ILE A 99 4.61 -0.05 12.35
N GLU A 100 5.71 -0.43 13.01
CA GLU A 100 5.69 -1.01 14.36
C GLU A 100 5.23 0.01 15.42
N SER A 101 5.38 1.31 15.13
CA SER A 101 4.95 2.40 16.01
C SER A 101 3.50 2.82 15.82
N LEU A 102 2.80 2.26 14.82
CA LEU A 102 1.39 2.56 14.59
C LEU A 102 0.51 1.89 15.64
N GLU A 103 -0.46 2.64 16.14
CA GLU A 103 -1.49 2.12 17.04
C GLU A 103 -2.33 1.05 16.32
N SER A 104 -2.71 0.00 17.05
CA SER A 104 -3.45 -1.13 16.48
C SER A 104 -4.77 -0.69 15.83
N GLU A 105 -5.43 0.34 16.35
CA GLU A 105 -6.67 0.88 15.77
C GLU A 105 -6.44 1.46 14.37
N ILE A 106 -5.33 2.18 14.17
CA ILE A 106 -4.96 2.75 12.87
C ILE A 106 -4.71 1.62 11.86
N TRP A 107 -3.94 0.61 12.30
CA TRP A 107 -3.61 -0.53 11.45
C TRP A 107 -4.84 -1.35 11.06
N LEU A 108 -5.76 -1.57 12.00
CA LEU A 108 -7.03 -2.27 11.73
C LEU A 108 -7.90 -1.51 10.74
N GLU A 109 -7.98 -0.18 10.86
CA GLU A 109 -8.73 0.63 9.89
C GLU A 109 -8.12 0.56 8.49
N ILE A 110 -6.80 0.72 8.36
CA ILE A 110 -6.08 0.60 7.09
C ILE A 110 -6.35 -0.78 6.45
N SER A 111 -6.21 -1.86 7.22
CA SER A 111 -6.41 -3.22 6.74
C SER A 111 -7.86 -3.46 6.28
N SER A 112 -8.84 -2.96 7.03
CA SER A 112 -10.25 -3.06 6.66
C SER A 112 -10.57 -2.29 5.37
N LEU A 113 -10.00 -1.09 5.22
CA LEU A 113 -10.18 -0.29 4.01
C LEU A 113 -9.47 -0.91 2.82
N ALA A 114 -8.27 -1.47 3.00
CA ALA A 114 -7.58 -2.20 1.94
C ALA A 114 -8.41 -3.39 1.44
N GLN A 115 -9.00 -4.18 2.34
CA GLN A 115 -9.88 -5.28 1.97
C GLN A 115 -11.09 -4.81 1.15
N LYS A 116 -11.76 -3.73 1.56
CA LYS A 116 -12.89 -3.14 0.83
C LYS A 116 -12.46 -2.62 -0.54
N SER A 117 -11.29 -2.01 -0.61
CA SER A 117 -10.73 -1.44 -1.84
C SER A 117 -10.48 -2.50 -2.91
N VAL A 118 -10.09 -3.71 -2.53
CA VAL A 118 -9.95 -4.85 -3.47
C VAL A 118 -11.28 -5.13 -4.19
N ALA A 119 -12.41 -5.13 -3.47
CA ALA A 119 -13.71 -5.34 -4.08
C ALA A 119 -14.09 -4.19 -5.03
N VAL A 120 -13.82 -2.95 -4.63
CA VAL A 120 -14.07 -1.76 -5.47
C VAL A 120 -13.26 -1.83 -6.77
N LEU A 121 -11.96 -2.09 -6.68
CA LEU A 121 -11.07 -2.18 -7.85
C LEU A 121 -11.51 -3.29 -8.81
N LYS A 122 -11.84 -4.48 -8.27
CA LYS A 122 -12.33 -5.58 -9.10
C LYS A 122 -13.62 -5.23 -9.84
N ASN A 123 -14.56 -4.60 -9.16
CA ASN A 123 -15.85 -4.26 -9.75
C ASN A 123 -15.74 -3.10 -10.76
N THR A 124 -14.89 -2.11 -10.48
CA THR A 124 -14.75 -0.91 -11.31
C THR A 124 -13.87 -1.15 -12.54
N LEU A 125 -12.76 -1.86 -12.35
CA LEU A 125 -11.77 -2.09 -13.42
C LEU A 125 -11.96 -3.44 -14.14
N GLY A 126 -12.82 -4.32 -13.64
CA GLY A 126 -13.04 -5.63 -14.22
C GLY A 126 -11.83 -6.58 -14.11
N VAL A 127 -10.91 -6.30 -13.19
CA VAL A 127 -9.68 -7.09 -13.01
C VAL A 127 -9.93 -8.31 -12.14
N LYS A 128 -9.17 -9.40 -12.42
CA LYS A 128 -9.31 -10.67 -11.66
C LYS A 128 -8.47 -10.67 -10.38
N GLY A 129 -7.42 -9.86 -10.32
CA GLY A 129 -6.51 -9.74 -9.20
C GLY A 129 -6.12 -8.28 -8.92
N VAL A 130 -5.73 -8.01 -7.69
CA VAL A 130 -5.26 -6.70 -7.19
C VAL A 130 -4.03 -6.98 -6.34
#